data_720b63624110fa0b63a3d63ab21bf19a
#
_entry.id   720b63624110fa0b63a3d63ab21bf19a
#
_cell.length_a   1.000
_cell.length_b   1.000
_cell.length_c   1.000
_cell.angle_alpha   90.00
_cell.angle_beta   90.00
_cell.angle_gamma   90.00
#
_symmetry.space_group_name_H-M   'P 1'
#
loop_
_entity.id
_entity.type
_entity.pdbx_description
1 polymer ?
#
loop_
_entity_poly.entity_id
_entity_poly.type
_entity_poly.pdbx_seq_one_letter_code
_entity_poly.pdbx_strand_id
1 'polypeptide(L)'
;MSDGLQGSLKLALNEIMTNVFDHSGSAKGCYVCAQAYEKEEIIRLCVADFGVGLFTRLKEKYSNLKNSYEAIKLAVREGITTRSGQEGGYGLSHIRRFIEVNAGKMSILTGDGKAVWNYGGLKTKLRKQTMHLPFSGTIINLEINVDRESVYFLINSEDEIF
;
A
#
# COMPACT_ATOMS: atom_id res chain seq x y z
N MET A 1 -14.12 -15.45 7.48
CA MET A 1 -13.72 -14.06 7.18
C MET A 1 -14.93 -13.19 7.38
N SER A 2 -14.84 -12.13 8.19
CA SER A 2 -15.99 -11.23 8.44
C SER A 2 -16.28 -10.36 7.22
N ASP A 3 -17.54 -9.88 7.08
CA ASP A 3 -17.95 -9.01 5.96
C ASP A 3 -17.13 -7.70 5.94
N GLY A 4 -16.78 -7.16 7.10
CA GLY A 4 -15.92 -5.98 7.22
C GLY A 4 -14.50 -6.21 6.69
N LEU A 5 -13.89 -7.36 6.93
CA LEU A 5 -12.58 -7.70 6.38
C LEU A 5 -12.64 -7.84 4.85
N GLN A 6 -13.72 -8.43 4.32
CA GLN A 6 -13.94 -8.50 2.87
C GLN A 6 -14.04 -7.11 2.25
N GLY A 7 -14.82 -6.21 2.87
CA GLY A 7 -14.96 -4.83 2.42
C GLY A 7 -13.62 -4.11 2.37
N SER A 8 -12.86 -4.19 3.46
CA SER A 8 -11.53 -3.55 3.55
C SER A 8 -10.53 -4.11 2.54
N LEU A 9 -10.54 -5.43 2.30
CA LEU A 9 -9.71 -6.07 1.28
C LEU A 9 -10.08 -5.62 -0.14
N LYS A 10 -11.39 -5.55 -0.45
CA LYS A 10 -11.86 -5.04 -1.74
C LYS A 10 -11.44 -3.60 -1.95
N LEU A 11 -11.59 -2.75 -0.93
CA LEU A 11 -11.17 -1.36 -1.00
C LEU A 11 -9.66 -1.25 -1.23
N ALA A 12 -8.85 -1.96 -0.43
CA ALA A 12 -7.39 -1.96 -0.58
C ALA A 12 -6.95 -2.43 -1.98
N LEU A 13 -7.55 -3.50 -2.50
CA LEU A 13 -7.29 -4.00 -3.85
C LEU A 13 -7.65 -2.96 -4.91
N ASN A 14 -8.85 -2.38 -4.83
CA ASN A 14 -9.29 -1.36 -5.77
C ASN A 14 -8.34 -0.17 -5.79
N GLU A 15 -7.91 0.32 -4.62
CA GLU A 15 -6.97 1.44 -4.52
C GLU A 15 -5.60 1.10 -5.14
N ILE A 16 -5.06 -0.10 -4.86
CA ILE A 16 -3.78 -0.50 -5.44
C ILE A 16 -3.91 -0.66 -6.96
N MET A 17 -4.96 -1.31 -7.44
CA MET A 17 -5.19 -1.50 -8.88
C MET A 17 -5.40 -0.17 -9.60
N THR A 18 -6.19 0.74 -9.03
CA THR A 18 -6.37 2.08 -9.55
C THR A 18 -5.03 2.83 -9.67
N ASN A 19 -4.17 2.73 -8.65
CA ASN A 19 -2.84 3.30 -8.70
C ASN A 19 -2.00 2.71 -9.84
N VAL A 20 -2.10 1.40 -10.10
CA VAL A 20 -1.41 0.77 -11.22
C VAL A 20 -1.92 1.29 -12.56
N PHE A 21 -3.23 1.26 -12.78
CA PHE A 21 -3.82 1.66 -14.07
C PHE A 21 -3.63 3.15 -14.36
N ASP A 22 -3.77 4.01 -13.36
CA ASP A 22 -3.72 5.46 -13.56
C ASP A 22 -2.28 6.01 -13.56
N HIS A 23 -1.36 5.34 -12.90
CA HIS A 23 -0.07 5.95 -12.55
C HIS A 23 1.17 5.12 -12.92
N SER A 24 1.06 3.81 -13.12
CA SER A 24 2.26 3.01 -13.38
C SER A 24 2.82 3.21 -14.79
N GLY A 25 1.98 3.52 -15.77
CA GLY A 25 2.36 3.48 -17.19
C GLY A 25 2.72 2.06 -17.67
N SER A 26 2.32 1.02 -16.93
CA SER A 26 2.58 -0.36 -17.30
C SER A 26 1.68 -0.79 -18.46
N ALA A 27 2.26 -1.10 -19.61
CA ALA A 27 1.53 -1.63 -20.75
C ALA A 27 0.93 -3.03 -20.52
N LYS A 28 1.39 -3.73 -19.48
CA LYS A 28 0.96 -5.10 -19.13
C LYS A 28 -0.02 -5.15 -17.94
N GLY A 29 -0.44 -3.99 -17.42
CA GLY A 29 -1.25 -3.93 -16.20
C GLY A 29 -0.49 -4.34 -14.95
N CYS A 30 -1.09 -5.16 -14.08
CA CYS A 30 -0.47 -5.66 -12.86
C CYS A 30 -0.66 -7.17 -12.69
N TYR A 31 0.19 -7.74 -11.85
CA TYR A 31 0.07 -9.12 -11.37
C TYR A 31 -0.43 -9.09 -9.93
N VAL A 32 -1.43 -9.91 -9.63
CA VAL A 32 -2.00 -10.03 -8.30
C VAL A 32 -1.89 -11.48 -7.85
N CYS A 33 -1.39 -11.67 -6.63
CA CYS A 33 -1.33 -12.96 -5.96
C CYS A 33 -1.87 -12.81 -4.54
N ALA A 34 -2.78 -13.68 -4.15
CA ALA A 34 -3.31 -13.71 -2.79
C ALA A 34 -3.38 -15.14 -2.27
N GLN A 35 -3.05 -15.32 -0.99
CA GLN A 35 -3.11 -16.62 -0.33
C GLN A 35 -3.54 -16.46 1.13
N ALA A 36 -4.49 -17.29 1.55
CA ALA A 36 -4.87 -17.45 2.94
C ALA A 36 -4.01 -18.54 3.60
N TYR A 37 -3.55 -18.29 4.81
CA TYR A 37 -2.83 -19.21 5.67
C TYR A 37 -3.68 -19.44 6.92
N GLU A 38 -4.50 -20.48 6.88
CA GLU A 38 -5.53 -20.76 7.89
C GLU A 38 -4.92 -20.99 9.27
N LYS A 39 -3.77 -21.68 9.35
CA LYS A 39 -3.12 -22.00 10.62
C LYS A 39 -2.51 -20.77 11.30
N GLU A 40 -2.03 -19.84 10.53
CA GLU A 40 -1.44 -18.58 10.97
C GLU A 40 -2.48 -17.46 11.10
N GLU A 41 -3.73 -17.72 10.68
CA GLU A 41 -4.82 -16.74 10.66
C GLU A 41 -4.45 -15.45 9.92
N ILE A 42 -3.72 -15.58 8.80
CA ILE A 42 -3.30 -14.44 7.98
C ILE A 42 -3.68 -14.62 6.51
N ILE A 43 -3.84 -13.48 5.84
CA ILE A 43 -3.91 -13.40 4.38
C ILE A 43 -2.69 -12.61 3.91
N ARG A 44 -1.99 -13.14 2.90
CA ARG A 44 -0.96 -12.42 2.17
C ARG A 44 -1.48 -12.02 0.81
N LEU A 45 -1.25 -10.75 0.45
CA LEU A 45 -1.61 -10.18 -0.82
C LEU A 45 -0.37 -9.50 -1.41
N CYS A 46 -0.10 -9.77 -2.69
CA CYS A 46 0.93 -9.11 -3.46
C CYS A 46 0.33 -8.52 -4.73
N VAL A 47 0.64 -7.27 -5.01
CA VAL A 47 0.36 -6.62 -6.29
C VAL A 47 1.66 -6.06 -6.85
N ALA A 48 1.97 -6.39 -8.10
CA ALA A 48 3.18 -5.96 -8.77
C ALA A 48 2.87 -5.40 -10.16
N ASP A 49 3.43 -4.23 -10.49
CA ASP A 49 3.45 -3.67 -11.83
C ASP A 49 4.89 -3.55 -12.34
N PHE A 50 5.05 -3.42 -13.66
CA PHE A 50 6.33 -3.19 -14.34
C PHE A 50 6.35 -1.82 -15.03
N GLY A 51 5.79 -0.82 -14.37
CA GLY A 51 5.72 0.54 -14.88
C GLY A 51 6.95 1.39 -14.51
N VAL A 52 6.73 2.71 -14.45
CA VAL A 52 7.81 3.68 -14.20
C VAL A 52 8.24 3.76 -12.73
N GLY A 53 7.45 3.19 -11.81
CA GLY A 53 7.69 3.20 -10.38
C GLY A 53 7.35 4.54 -9.69
N LEU A 54 7.23 4.49 -8.36
CA LEU A 54 6.77 5.63 -7.55
C LEU A 54 7.70 6.84 -7.63
N PHE A 55 9.02 6.62 -7.68
CA PHE A 55 9.98 7.73 -7.69
C PHE A 55 9.82 8.58 -8.95
N THR A 56 9.82 7.96 -10.12
CA THR A 56 9.66 8.65 -11.40
C THR A 56 8.34 9.43 -11.42
N ARG A 57 7.25 8.77 -11.02
CA ARG A 57 5.92 9.36 -11.07
C ARG A 57 5.74 10.54 -10.11
N LEU A 58 6.19 10.38 -8.87
CA LEU A 58 6.06 11.44 -7.87
C LEU A 58 7.01 12.60 -8.12
N LYS A 59 8.19 12.36 -8.72
CA LYS A 59 9.17 13.39 -9.01
C LYS A 59 8.66 14.43 -10.02
N GLU A 60 7.74 14.06 -10.90
CA GLU A 60 7.08 14.99 -11.82
C GLU A 60 6.38 16.14 -11.08
N LYS A 61 5.76 15.84 -9.93
CA LYS A 61 5.04 16.82 -9.09
C LYS A 61 5.85 17.33 -7.90
N TYR A 62 6.73 16.48 -7.34
CA TYR A 62 7.51 16.75 -6.13
C TYR A 62 9.02 16.71 -6.46
N SER A 63 9.51 17.76 -7.08
CA SER A 63 10.89 17.86 -7.62
C SER A 63 12.01 17.65 -6.59
N ASN A 64 11.71 17.89 -5.30
CA ASN A 64 12.69 17.77 -4.20
C ASN A 64 12.99 16.31 -3.78
N LEU A 65 12.28 15.31 -4.33
CA LEU A 65 12.55 13.89 -4.03
C LEU A 65 13.95 13.48 -4.50
N LYS A 66 14.70 12.82 -3.63
CA LYS A 66 16.10 12.45 -3.87
C LYS A 66 16.29 10.98 -4.26
N ASN A 67 15.38 10.08 -3.83
CA ASN A 67 15.51 8.65 -4.04
C ASN A 67 14.15 7.93 -3.90
N SER A 68 14.12 6.64 -4.28
CA SER A 68 12.92 5.81 -4.25
C SER A 68 12.34 5.64 -2.85
N TYR A 69 13.19 5.62 -1.81
CA TYR A 69 12.70 5.50 -0.43
C TYR A 69 11.93 6.75 0.02
N GLU A 70 12.38 7.94 -0.34
CA GLU A 70 11.64 9.18 -0.07
C GLU A 70 10.30 9.20 -0.82
N ALA A 71 10.28 8.69 -2.06
CA ALA A 71 9.05 8.54 -2.83
C ALA A 71 8.06 7.58 -2.14
N ILE A 72 8.54 6.44 -1.64
CA ILE A 72 7.69 5.50 -0.88
C ILE A 72 7.12 6.20 0.37
N LYS A 73 7.96 6.89 1.14
CA LYS A 73 7.50 7.62 2.35
C LYS A 73 6.48 8.70 2.03
N LEU A 74 6.64 9.37 0.90
CA LEU A 74 5.70 10.39 0.46
C LEU A 74 4.37 9.75 0.03
N ALA A 75 4.42 8.68 -0.78
CA ALA A 75 3.24 8.00 -1.32
C ALA A 75 2.26 7.47 -0.25
N VAL A 76 2.76 7.14 0.94
CA VAL A 76 1.94 6.65 2.06
C VAL A 76 1.44 7.75 3.01
N ARG A 77 1.63 9.02 2.67
CA ARG A 77 1.05 10.16 3.41
C ARG A 77 -0.32 10.52 2.86
N GLU A 78 -1.20 10.95 3.73
CA GLU A 78 -2.51 11.47 3.35
C GLU A 78 -2.39 12.70 2.44
N GLY A 79 -3.31 12.83 1.50
CA GLY A 79 -3.36 13.97 0.59
C GLY A 79 -2.33 13.96 -0.54
N ILE A 80 -1.52 12.89 -0.67
CA ILE A 80 -0.54 12.78 -1.75
C ILE A 80 -1.19 12.13 -2.97
N THR A 81 -1.36 12.92 -4.03
CA THR A 81 -1.88 12.45 -5.31
C THR A 81 -1.10 13.04 -6.46
N THR A 82 -0.95 12.28 -7.54
CA THR A 82 -0.46 12.76 -8.84
C THR A 82 -1.60 13.20 -9.77
N ARG A 83 -2.86 12.96 -9.39
CA ARG A 83 -4.03 13.43 -10.15
C ARG A 83 -4.16 14.95 -10.01
N SER A 84 -4.44 15.63 -11.11
CA SER A 84 -4.75 17.05 -11.12
C SER A 84 -6.25 17.27 -10.96
N GLY A 85 -6.66 18.14 -10.03
CA GLY A 85 -8.03 18.64 -9.93
C GLY A 85 -9.06 17.73 -9.28
N GLN A 86 -8.65 16.64 -8.62
CA GLN A 86 -9.57 15.77 -7.86
C GLN A 86 -9.14 15.66 -6.39
N GLU A 87 -10.13 15.61 -5.51
CA GLU A 87 -9.97 15.08 -4.17
C GLU A 87 -9.50 13.63 -4.30
N GLY A 88 -8.31 13.34 -3.83
CA GLY A 88 -7.68 12.03 -3.96
C GLY A 88 -6.32 12.05 -3.26
N GLY A 89 -5.65 10.90 -3.22
CA GLY A 89 -4.37 10.74 -2.54
C GLY A 89 -4.50 10.00 -1.23
N TYR A 90 -5.61 9.33 -1.05
CA TYR A 90 -5.86 8.52 0.15
C TYR A 90 -5.47 7.04 -0.04
N GLY A 91 -5.31 6.55 -1.28
CA GLY A 91 -5.15 5.14 -1.58
C GLY A 91 -4.11 4.41 -0.75
N LEU A 92 -2.83 4.73 -0.90
CA LEU A 92 -1.76 4.05 -0.14
C LEU A 92 -1.73 4.44 1.34
N SER A 93 -2.20 5.63 1.70
CA SER A 93 -2.31 6.05 3.11
C SER A 93 -3.41 5.28 3.83
N HIS A 94 -4.57 5.10 3.21
CA HIS A 94 -5.66 4.29 3.74
C HIS A 94 -5.26 2.82 3.90
N ILE A 95 -4.58 2.26 2.89
CA ILE A 95 -4.06 0.89 2.97
C ILE A 95 -3.09 0.76 4.15
N ARG A 96 -2.16 1.71 4.29
CA ARG A 96 -1.23 1.71 5.42
C ARG A 96 -1.97 1.78 6.76
N ARG A 97 -2.96 2.67 6.90
CA ARG A 97 -3.76 2.79 8.11
C ARG A 97 -4.55 1.52 8.41
N PHE A 98 -5.16 0.91 7.38
CA PHE A 98 -5.83 -0.38 7.52
C PHE A 98 -4.88 -1.45 8.08
N ILE A 99 -3.67 -1.60 7.49
CA ILE A 99 -2.68 -2.57 7.94
C ILE A 99 -2.16 -2.26 9.36
N GLU A 100 -2.06 -0.97 9.71
CA GLU A 100 -1.68 -0.53 11.05
C GLU A 100 -2.70 -0.95 12.10
N VAL A 101 -4.00 -0.67 11.87
CA VAL A 101 -5.09 -1.06 12.77
C VAL A 101 -5.23 -2.58 12.86
N ASN A 102 -5.02 -3.28 11.75
CA ASN A 102 -5.03 -4.74 11.68
C ASN A 102 -3.80 -5.40 12.33
N ALA A 103 -2.84 -4.61 12.84
CA ALA A 103 -1.55 -5.10 13.36
C ALA A 103 -0.78 -5.98 12.35
N GLY A 104 -1.00 -5.77 11.06
CA GLY A 104 -0.42 -6.52 9.97
C GLY A 104 0.98 -6.05 9.56
N LYS A 105 1.35 -6.40 8.31
CA LYS A 105 2.61 -5.94 7.70
C LYS A 105 2.34 -5.38 6.31
N MET A 106 3.08 -4.34 5.93
CA MET A 106 3.09 -3.77 4.60
C MET A 106 4.52 -3.62 4.11
N SER A 107 4.77 -3.93 2.86
CA SER A 107 6.02 -3.54 2.23
C SER A 107 5.79 -2.97 0.83
N ILE A 108 6.58 -1.98 0.48
CA ILE A 108 6.61 -1.37 -0.86
C ILE A 108 8.05 -1.43 -1.35
N LEU A 109 8.23 -1.94 -2.57
CA LEU A 109 9.48 -1.95 -3.32
C LEU A 109 9.25 -1.23 -4.63
N THR A 110 10.11 -0.27 -4.97
CA THR A 110 10.10 0.46 -6.23
C THR A 110 11.50 1.03 -6.49
N GLY A 111 11.97 0.97 -7.72
CA GLY A 111 13.33 1.37 -8.04
C GLY A 111 14.35 0.65 -7.16
N ASP A 112 15.26 1.40 -6.56
CA ASP A 112 16.26 0.91 -5.62
C ASP A 112 15.80 0.93 -4.15
N GLY A 113 14.58 1.41 -3.87
CA GLY A 113 14.04 1.58 -2.53
C GLY A 113 13.07 0.49 -2.10
N LYS A 114 13.19 0.05 -0.86
CA LYS A 114 12.22 -0.80 -0.17
C LYS A 114 11.95 -0.26 1.22
N ALA A 115 10.67 -0.17 1.58
CA ALA A 115 10.23 0.12 2.93
C ALA A 115 9.35 -1.02 3.44
N VAL A 116 9.51 -1.38 4.72
CA VAL A 116 8.73 -2.44 5.38
C VAL A 116 8.21 -1.89 6.70
N TRP A 117 6.90 -1.87 6.86
CA TRP A 117 6.20 -1.59 8.11
C TRP A 117 5.72 -2.89 8.73
N ASN A 118 5.99 -3.08 10.01
CA ASN A 118 5.51 -4.20 10.79
C ASN A 118 4.81 -3.65 12.04
N TYR A 119 3.51 -3.83 12.10
CA TYR A 119 2.64 -3.33 13.17
C TYR A 119 2.29 -4.39 14.22
N GLY A 120 2.59 -5.67 13.97
CA GLY A 120 2.30 -6.80 14.85
C GLY A 120 3.18 -6.91 16.11
N GLY A 121 3.82 -5.83 16.56
CA GLY A 121 4.68 -5.83 17.74
C GLY A 121 4.41 -4.63 18.65
N LEU A 122 5.03 -4.63 19.86
CA LEU A 122 4.91 -3.55 20.85
C LEU A 122 5.32 -2.16 20.31
N LYS A 123 6.10 -2.13 19.25
CA LYS A 123 6.50 -0.88 18.55
C LYS A 123 6.47 -1.14 17.05
N THR A 124 5.87 -0.22 16.30
CA THR A 124 5.95 -0.22 14.83
C THR A 124 7.40 -0.20 14.39
N LYS A 125 7.78 -1.16 13.55
CA LYS A 125 9.13 -1.24 12.97
C LYS A 125 9.07 -0.84 11.51
N LEU A 126 9.67 0.31 11.19
CA LEU A 126 9.95 0.71 9.81
C LEU A 126 11.39 0.33 9.48
N ARG A 127 11.56 -0.52 8.47
CA ARG A 127 12.87 -0.90 7.92
C ARG A 127 13.05 -0.29 6.54
N LYS A 128 14.16 0.43 6.35
CA LYS A 128 14.64 0.88 5.06
C LYS A 128 15.61 -0.14 4.49
N GLN A 129 15.47 -0.46 3.21
CA GLN A 129 16.46 -1.25 2.46
C GLN A 129 16.76 -0.55 1.14
N THR A 130 18.01 -0.62 0.71
CA THR A 130 18.45 -0.23 -0.63
C THR A 130 18.73 -1.50 -1.42
N MET A 131 18.16 -1.59 -2.61
CA MET A 131 18.34 -2.74 -3.49
C MET A 131 19.57 -2.52 -4.36
N HIS A 132 20.38 -3.56 -4.55
CA HIS A 132 21.54 -3.50 -5.47
C HIS A 132 21.10 -3.45 -6.93
N LEU A 133 20.00 -4.14 -7.26
CA LEU A 133 19.39 -4.10 -8.60
C LEU A 133 18.05 -3.40 -8.50
N PRO A 134 17.87 -2.24 -9.16
CA PRO A 134 16.60 -1.54 -9.18
C PRO A 134 15.51 -2.37 -9.86
N PHE A 135 14.30 -2.34 -9.27
CA PHE A 135 13.12 -2.95 -9.85
C PHE A 135 12.34 -1.91 -10.67
N SER A 136 12.09 -2.20 -11.95
CA SER A 136 11.23 -1.36 -12.77
C SER A 136 9.76 -1.60 -12.42
N GLY A 137 9.10 -0.57 -11.87
CA GLY A 137 7.71 -0.66 -11.41
C GLY A 137 7.57 -0.57 -9.90
N THR A 138 6.48 -1.15 -9.39
CA THR A 138 6.18 -1.16 -7.95
C THR A 138 5.65 -2.52 -7.51
N ILE A 139 6.13 -3.02 -6.37
CA ILE A 139 5.59 -4.20 -5.70
C ILE A 139 5.07 -3.78 -4.33
N ILE A 140 3.81 -4.10 -4.06
CA ILE A 140 3.16 -3.90 -2.77
C ILE A 140 2.81 -5.26 -2.20
N ASN A 141 3.31 -5.56 -0.99
CA ASN A 141 2.91 -6.76 -0.27
C ASN A 141 2.21 -6.35 1.03
N LEU A 142 1.12 -7.03 1.31
CA LEU A 142 0.33 -6.89 2.53
C LEU A 142 0.27 -8.26 3.23
N GLU A 143 0.41 -8.26 4.55
CA GLU A 143 0.10 -9.37 5.43
C GLU A 143 -0.97 -8.89 6.40
N ILE A 144 -2.12 -9.54 6.39
CA ILE A 144 -3.35 -9.11 7.04
C ILE A 144 -3.76 -10.21 8.01
N ASN A 145 -3.95 -9.86 9.28
CA ASN A 145 -4.49 -10.78 10.27
C ASN A 145 -5.98 -10.99 10.02
N VAL A 146 -6.45 -12.23 10.11
CA VAL A 146 -7.87 -12.58 9.91
C VAL A 146 -8.65 -12.46 11.22
N ASP A 147 -8.03 -12.01 12.30
CA ASP A 147 -8.65 -11.81 13.59
C ASP A 147 -9.80 -10.80 13.53
N ARG A 148 -10.90 -11.15 14.20
CA ARG A 148 -12.24 -10.62 13.93
C ARG A 148 -12.51 -9.23 14.50
N GLU A 149 -11.71 -8.75 15.43
CA GLU A 149 -12.01 -7.51 16.17
C GLU A 149 -11.44 -6.24 15.54
N SER A 150 -10.33 -6.33 14.83
CA SER A 150 -9.61 -5.15 14.32
C SER A 150 -10.26 -4.46 13.11
N VAL A 151 -11.24 -5.10 12.47
CA VAL A 151 -11.87 -4.60 11.24
C VAL A 151 -13.07 -3.68 11.51
N TYR A 152 -13.72 -3.82 12.66
CA TYR A 152 -14.91 -3.02 13.02
C TYR A 152 -14.63 -1.52 13.18
N PHE A 153 -13.43 -1.14 13.57
CA PHE A 153 -13.07 0.26 13.85
C PHE A 153 -12.92 1.14 12.59
N LEU A 154 -12.59 0.57 11.44
CA LEU A 154 -12.39 1.36 10.22
C LEU A 154 -13.69 1.72 9.52
N ILE A 155 -14.71 0.88 9.63
CA ILE A 155 -16.01 1.11 9.01
C ILE A 155 -16.79 2.17 9.81
N ASN A 156 -16.69 2.14 11.14
CA ASN A 156 -17.42 3.07 12.00
C ASN A 156 -16.78 4.47 12.08
N SER A 157 -15.51 4.64 11.69
CA SER A 157 -14.88 5.96 11.67
C SER A 157 -15.16 6.76 10.41
N GLU A 158 -15.70 6.14 9.35
CA GLU A 158 -16.16 6.86 8.16
C GLU A 158 -17.61 7.36 8.29
N ASP A 159 -18.42 6.73 9.14
CA ASP A 159 -19.81 7.15 9.40
C ASP A 159 -19.94 8.33 10.36
N GLU A 160 -18.87 8.74 11.05
CA GLU A 160 -18.85 9.90 11.96
C GLU A 160 -18.35 11.21 11.31
N ILE A 161 -18.09 11.23 10.01
CA ILE A 161 -17.59 12.41 9.27
C ILE A 161 -18.63 12.94 8.27
N PHE A 162 -19.91 12.78 8.55
CA PHE A 162 -20.99 13.50 7.85
C PHE A 162 -21.85 14.31 8.79
#